data_0f45c99b83a719410556bd6ec2de50d8
#
_entry.id   0f45c99b83a719410556bd6ec2de50d8
#
_cell.length_a   1.000
_cell.length_b   1.000
_cell.length_c   1.000
_cell.angle_alpha   90.00
_cell.angle_beta   90.00
_cell.angle_gamma   90.00
#
_symmetry.space_group_name_H-M   'P 1'
#
loop_
_entity.id
_entity.type
_entity.pdbx_description
1 polymer ?
#
loop_
_entity_poly.entity_id
_entity_poly.type
_entity_poly.pdbx_seq_one_letter_code
_entity_poly.pdbx_strand_id
1 'polypeptide(L)'
;MGPAGRLLAGLALFVGAAFALDAVLPPPLERAGAISAMVTDRAGKPLRAFPTDDGRWRFHGDLDKIDPEFIDALIRVEDKRFREHNGTDWLGMVRAAMDSALSGRVVSGGSTITMQTARMLEPRDRNVGSKLIEIVRAHQ
;
A
#
# COMPACT_ATOMS: atom_id res chain seq x y z
N MET A 1 -19.88 -32.70 3.74
CA MET A 1 -18.81 -31.78 4.08
C MET A 1 -18.83 -31.50 5.57
N GLY A 2 -17.73 -31.78 6.27
CA GLY A 2 -17.60 -31.47 7.69
C GLY A 2 -17.52 -29.93 7.95
N PRO A 3 -17.58 -29.49 9.21
CA PRO A 3 -17.56 -28.05 9.54
C PRO A 3 -16.33 -27.33 9.00
N ALA A 4 -15.17 -27.98 9.00
CA ALA A 4 -13.95 -27.42 8.41
C ALA A 4 -14.07 -27.18 6.89
N GLY A 5 -14.74 -28.08 6.16
CA GLY A 5 -14.96 -27.92 4.72
C GLY A 5 -15.92 -26.78 4.39
N ARG A 6 -16.91 -26.52 5.24
CA ARG A 6 -17.83 -25.37 5.08
C ARG A 6 -17.13 -24.04 5.34
N LEU A 7 -16.22 -23.98 6.32
CA LEU A 7 -15.41 -22.80 6.62
C LEU A 7 -14.45 -22.48 5.46
N LEU A 8 -13.77 -23.48 4.91
CA LEU A 8 -12.87 -23.31 3.77
C LEU A 8 -13.63 -22.86 2.52
N ALA A 9 -14.82 -23.44 2.24
CA ALA A 9 -15.65 -23.03 1.13
C ALA A 9 -16.16 -21.58 1.29
N GLY A 10 -16.58 -21.20 2.50
CA GLY A 10 -16.98 -19.83 2.82
C GLY A 10 -15.86 -18.83 2.64
N LEU A 11 -14.65 -19.17 3.10
CA LEU A 11 -13.47 -18.33 2.92
C LEU A 11 -13.10 -18.17 1.43
N ALA A 12 -13.10 -19.26 0.67
CA ALA A 12 -12.82 -19.24 -0.76
C ALA A 12 -13.84 -18.37 -1.52
N LEU A 13 -15.13 -18.49 -1.18
CA LEU A 13 -16.19 -17.68 -1.78
C LEU A 13 -16.02 -16.19 -1.43
N PHE A 14 -15.69 -15.88 -0.18
CA PHE A 14 -15.42 -14.51 0.26
C PHE A 14 -14.22 -13.88 -0.46
N VAL A 15 -13.11 -14.62 -0.56
CA VAL A 15 -11.93 -14.19 -1.29
C VAL A 15 -12.23 -13.99 -2.77
N GLY A 16 -12.93 -14.94 -3.40
CA GLY A 16 -13.36 -14.81 -4.80
C GLY A 16 -14.26 -13.61 -5.04
N ALA A 17 -15.21 -13.36 -4.15
CA ALA A 17 -16.10 -12.19 -4.22
C ALA A 17 -15.32 -10.88 -4.03
N ALA A 18 -14.33 -10.83 -3.14
CA ALA A 18 -13.49 -9.67 -2.92
C ALA A 18 -12.66 -9.35 -4.18
N PHE A 19 -12.04 -10.34 -4.82
CA PHE A 19 -11.33 -10.15 -6.08
C PHE A 19 -12.24 -9.77 -7.24
N ALA A 20 -13.45 -10.35 -7.33
CA ALA A 20 -14.43 -9.98 -8.35
C ALA A 20 -14.91 -8.53 -8.17
N LEU A 21 -15.17 -8.11 -6.94
CA LEU A 21 -15.56 -6.74 -6.61
C LEU A 21 -14.44 -5.75 -6.97
N ASP A 22 -13.20 -6.13 -6.71
CA ASP A 22 -12.04 -5.33 -7.01
C ASP A 22 -11.81 -5.16 -8.52
N ALA A 23 -12.03 -6.20 -9.31
CA ALA A 23 -11.96 -6.12 -10.78
C ALA A 23 -13.05 -5.20 -11.37
N VAL A 24 -14.20 -5.07 -10.69
CA VAL A 24 -15.31 -4.18 -11.11
C VAL A 24 -15.12 -2.75 -10.61
N LEU A 25 -14.40 -2.57 -9.49
CA LEU A 25 -14.13 -1.27 -8.87
C LEU A 25 -12.63 -0.96 -8.98
N PRO A 26 -12.16 -0.37 -10.08
CA PRO A 26 -10.74 -0.05 -10.24
C PRO A 26 -10.26 0.90 -9.13
N PRO A 27 -8.97 0.87 -8.76
CA PRO A 27 -8.43 1.76 -7.75
C PRO A 27 -8.57 3.23 -8.17
N PRO A 28 -8.84 4.15 -7.23
CA PRO A 28 -9.00 5.57 -7.52
C PRO A 28 -7.65 6.22 -7.82
N LEU A 29 -7.12 6.02 -9.03
CA LEU A 29 -5.83 6.57 -9.46
C LEU A 29 -5.86 8.10 -9.66
N GLU A 30 -7.03 8.70 -9.71
CA GLU A 30 -7.20 10.16 -9.84
C GLU A 30 -6.42 10.93 -8.78
N ARG A 31 -6.35 10.39 -7.57
CA ARG A 31 -5.59 11.00 -6.47
C ARG A 31 -4.08 11.00 -6.71
N ALA A 32 -3.54 10.05 -7.47
CA ALA A 32 -2.14 10.04 -7.87
C ALA A 32 -1.85 11.15 -8.88
N GLY A 33 -2.83 11.51 -9.71
CA GLY A 33 -2.73 12.60 -10.69
C GLY A 33 -2.82 14.00 -10.09
N ALA A 34 -3.26 14.16 -8.83
CA ALA A 34 -3.30 15.45 -8.16
C ALA A 34 -1.88 15.90 -7.77
N ILE A 35 -1.30 16.82 -8.53
CA ILE A 35 0.07 17.31 -8.36
C ILE A 35 0.06 18.72 -7.77
N SER A 36 0.99 19.00 -6.87
CA SER A 36 1.22 20.30 -6.26
C SER A 36 1.71 21.31 -7.29
N ALA A 37 1.10 22.49 -7.33
CA ALA A 37 1.57 23.59 -8.16
C ALA A 37 2.89 24.16 -7.62
N MET A 38 3.84 24.40 -8.52
CA MET A 38 5.11 25.03 -8.17
C MET A 38 5.33 26.27 -9.04
N VAL A 39 5.63 27.38 -8.40
CA VAL A 39 6.05 28.61 -9.07
C VAL A 39 7.56 28.63 -9.09
N THR A 40 8.14 28.87 -10.27
CA THR A 40 9.60 28.96 -10.47
C THR A 40 9.97 30.31 -11.04
N ASP A 41 11.22 30.70 -10.88
CA ASP A 41 11.80 31.82 -11.61
C ASP A 41 12.12 31.46 -13.07
N ARG A 42 12.67 32.43 -13.82
CA ARG A 42 13.03 32.23 -15.25
C ARG A 42 14.10 31.14 -15.47
N ALA A 43 14.89 30.86 -14.44
CA ALA A 43 15.92 29.84 -14.48
C ALA A 43 15.44 28.47 -14.00
N GLY A 44 14.12 28.33 -13.69
CA GLY A 44 13.53 27.10 -13.17
C GLY A 44 13.74 26.88 -11.67
N LYS A 45 14.30 27.83 -10.95
CA LYS A 45 14.53 27.72 -9.50
C LYS A 45 13.18 27.84 -8.76
N PRO A 46 12.86 26.91 -7.86
CA PRO A 46 11.64 26.98 -7.07
C PRO A 46 11.54 28.25 -6.23
N LEU A 47 10.44 28.97 -6.34
CA LEU A 47 10.10 30.14 -5.54
C LEU A 47 9.05 29.80 -4.49
N ARG A 48 7.98 29.13 -4.89
CA ARG A 48 6.88 28.73 -3.99
C ARG A 48 6.19 27.49 -4.53
N ALA A 49 5.84 26.60 -3.62
CA ALA A 49 4.97 25.48 -3.91
C ALA A 49 3.65 25.65 -3.18
N PHE A 50 2.57 25.08 -3.75
CA PHE A 50 1.24 25.04 -3.18
C PHE A 50 0.80 23.60 -2.99
N PRO A 51 0.23 23.22 -1.83
CA PRO A 51 -0.27 21.88 -1.62
C PRO A 51 -1.46 21.59 -2.55
N THR A 52 -1.77 20.32 -2.74
CA THR A 52 -3.01 19.87 -3.35
C THR A 52 -4.21 20.20 -2.46
N ASP A 53 -5.44 20.10 -2.97
CA ASP A 53 -6.68 20.42 -2.25
C ASP A 53 -6.85 19.64 -0.94
N ASP A 54 -6.23 18.44 -0.86
CA ASP A 54 -6.19 17.63 0.35
C ASP A 54 -5.03 17.99 1.31
N GLY A 55 -4.37 19.13 1.08
CA GLY A 55 -3.32 19.68 1.93
C GLY A 55 -1.99 18.94 1.86
N ARG A 56 -1.77 18.11 0.85
CA ARG A 56 -0.54 17.32 0.69
C ARG A 56 0.38 17.89 -0.38
N TRP A 57 1.67 17.61 -0.23
CA TRP A 57 2.69 17.93 -1.21
C TRP A 57 2.91 16.70 -2.10
N ARG A 58 2.66 16.85 -3.41
CA ARG A 58 2.92 15.82 -4.42
C ARG A 58 3.61 16.45 -5.60
N PHE A 59 4.78 15.97 -5.88
CA PHE A 59 5.57 16.39 -7.04
C PHE A 59 5.87 15.17 -7.91
N HIS A 60 6.04 15.39 -9.21
CA HIS A 60 6.53 14.32 -10.07
C HIS A 60 7.91 13.89 -9.61
N GLY A 61 8.05 12.61 -9.29
CA GLY A 61 9.32 11.96 -9.07
C GLY A 61 9.78 11.29 -10.36
N ASP A 62 11.02 11.47 -10.70
CA ASP A 62 11.69 10.76 -11.77
C ASP A 62 12.61 9.72 -11.12
N LEU A 63 12.29 8.44 -11.27
CA LEU A 63 13.02 7.35 -10.62
C LEU A 63 14.49 7.33 -11.04
N ASP A 64 14.80 7.73 -12.28
CA ASP A 64 16.16 7.77 -12.79
C ASP A 64 17.01 8.87 -12.13
N LYS A 65 16.37 9.82 -11.44
CA LYS A 65 17.03 10.91 -10.70
C LYS A 65 17.12 10.65 -9.20
N ILE A 66 16.52 9.55 -8.72
CA ILE A 66 16.61 9.16 -7.32
C ILE A 66 17.84 8.27 -7.15
N ASP A 67 18.61 8.56 -6.08
CA ASP A 67 19.76 7.73 -5.74
C ASP A 67 19.35 6.27 -5.55
N PRO A 68 19.93 5.31 -6.28
CA PRO A 68 19.64 3.90 -6.14
C PRO A 68 19.85 3.38 -4.71
N GLU A 69 20.81 3.91 -3.96
CA GLU A 69 21.05 3.52 -2.57
C GLU A 69 19.87 3.91 -1.67
N PHE A 70 19.22 5.05 -1.96
CA PHE A 70 18.01 5.46 -1.25
C PHE A 70 16.85 4.49 -1.52
N ILE A 71 16.67 4.08 -2.78
CA ILE A 71 15.61 3.12 -3.16
C ILE A 71 15.85 1.77 -2.47
N ASP A 72 17.08 1.28 -2.49
CA ASP A 72 17.44 0.03 -1.83
C ASP A 72 17.28 0.11 -0.30
N ALA A 73 17.64 1.22 0.31
CA ALA A 73 17.43 1.44 1.74
C ALA A 73 15.94 1.46 2.09
N LEU A 74 15.12 2.15 1.29
CA LEU A 74 13.66 2.19 1.47
C LEU A 74 13.06 0.78 1.41
N ILE A 75 13.41 0.00 0.40
CA ILE A 75 12.93 -1.38 0.24
C ILE A 75 13.37 -2.24 1.43
N ARG A 76 14.62 -2.14 1.87
CA ARG A 76 15.13 -2.92 3.01
C ARG A 76 14.43 -2.59 4.33
N VAL A 77 14.01 -1.35 4.52
CA VAL A 77 13.37 -0.91 5.76
C VAL A 77 11.89 -1.23 5.75
N GLU A 78 11.19 -0.90 4.66
CA GLU A 78 9.74 -0.97 4.59
C GLU A 78 9.24 -2.36 4.15
N ASP A 79 9.97 -3.02 3.23
CA ASP A 79 9.48 -4.25 2.60
C ASP A 79 10.64 -5.10 2.08
N LYS A 80 11.32 -5.81 2.98
CA LYS A 80 12.54 -6.58 2.69
C LYS A 80 12.41 -7.58 1.54
N ARG A 81 11.18 -8.03 1.26
CA ARG A 81 10.88 -9.03 0.23
C ARG A 81 10.05 -8.47 -0.92
N PHE A 82 10.10 -7.15 -1.11
CA PHE A 82 9.35 -6.43 -2.14
C PHE A 82 9.44 -7.05 -3.53
N ARG A 83 10.61 -7.60 -3.89
CA ARG A 83 10.86 -8.24 -5.20
C ARG A 83 10.46 -9.72 -5.26
N GLU A 84 9.99 -10.30 -4.14
CA GLU A 84 9.68 -11.73 -4.01
C GLU A 84 8.18 -12.02 -3.95
N HIS A 85 7.34 -10.98 -3.80
CA HIS A 85 5.89 -11.13 -3.69
C HIS A 85 5.14 -10.21 -4.67
N ASN A 86 3.90 -10.56 -4.98
CA ASN A 86 3.01 -9.82 -5.85
C ASN A 86 2.05 -8.96 -5.01
N GLY A 87 2.53 -7.83 -4.49
CA GLY A 87 1.74 -6.86 -3.74
C GLY A 87 1.60 -7.14 -2.24
N THR A 88 1.47 -8.39 -1.81
CA THR A 88 1.32 -8.76 -0.39
C THR A 88 2.33 -9.83 0.03
N ASP A 89 3.09 -9.57 1.08
CA ASP A 89 3.99 -10.53 1.72
C ASP A 89 3.24 -11.38 2.77
N TRP A 90 2.58 -12.46 2.33
CA TRP A 90 1.83 -13.35 3.21
C TRP A 90 2.70 -13.97 4.31
N LEU A 91 3.91 -14.38 3.98
CA LEU A 91 4.83 -14.98 4.97
C LEU A 91 5.32 -13.94 5.98
N GLY A 92 5.59 -12.72 5.54
CA GLY A 92 5.92 -11.59 6.42
C GLY A 92 4.76 -11.23 7.34
N MET A 93 3.53 -11.23 6.83
CA MET A 93 2.34 -10.97 7.64
C MET A 93 2.12 -12.04 8.72
N VAL A 94 2.23 -13.31 8.37
CA VAL A 94 2.11 -14.42 9.34
C VAL A 94 3.19 -14.31 10.41
N ARG A 95 4.44 -14.08 10.03
CA ARG A 95 5.55 -13.88 10.96
C ARG A 95 5.28 -12.68 11.88
N ALA A 96 4.91 -11.53 11.35
CA ALA A 96 4.60 -10.34 12.13
C ALA A 96 3.45 -10.56 13.12
N ALA A 97 2.43 -11.33 12.73
CA ALA A 97 1.32 -11.71 13.59
C ALA A 97 1.79 -12.63 14.74
N MET A 98 2.63 -13.62 14.44
CA MET A 98 3.20 -14.53 15.46
C MET A 98 4.10 -13.77 16.44
N ASP A 99 5.01 -12.92 15.93
CA ASP A 99 5.91 -12.13 16.78
C ASP A 99 5.12 -11.17 17.70
N SER A 100 4.04 -10.58 17.18
CA SER A 100 3.16 -9.71 17.97
C SER A 100 2.39 -10.48 19.02
N ALA A 101 1.90 -11.68 18.70
CA ALA A 101 1.20 -12.55 19.66
C ALA A 101 2.13 -13.02 20.78
N LEU A 102 3.37 -13.39 20.46
CA LEU A 102 4.36 -13.86 21.42
C LEU A 102 4.88 -12.73 22.31
N SER A 103 5.04 -11.54 21.78
CA SER A 103 5.57 -10.38 22.52
C SER A 103 4.49 -9.57 23.26
N GLY A 104 3.21 -9.85 23.04
CA GLY A 104 2.08 -9.11 23.61
C GLY A 104 1.98 -7.65 23.15
N ARG A 105 2.74 -7.27 22.11
CA ARG A 105 2.74 -5.92 21.51
C ARG A 105 2.94 -6.01 20.00
N VAL A 106 2.49 -5.00 19.28
CA VAL A 106 2.75 -4.91 17.82
C VAL A 106 4.25 -4.63 17.62
N VAL A 107 4.98 -5.62 17.09
CA VAL A 107 6.44 -5.54 16.88
C VAL A 107 6.78 -5.06 15.49
N SER A 108 6.02 -5.51 14.47
CA SER A 108 6.19 -5.06 13.09
C SER A 108 4.83 -5.01 12.38
N GLY A 109 4.72 -4.09 11.42
CA GLY A 109 3.49 -3.97 10.67
C GLY A 109 3.55 -4.77 9.41
N GLY A 110 3.33 -5.99 9.22
CA GLY A 110 3.42 -6.78 7.99
C GLY A 110 2.76 -6.17 6.72
N SER A 111 2.88 -4.85 6.57
CA SER A 111 2.37 -4.09 5.42
C SER A 111 3.48 -3.91 4.40
N THR A 112 3.22 -4.26 3.16
CA THR A 112 4.14 -4.05 2.03
C THR A 112 4.10 -2.60 1.53
N ILE A 113 5.07 -2.21 0.72
CA ILE A 113 5.08 -0.90 0.04
C ILE A 113 3.82 -0.76 -0.83
N THR A 114 3.40 -1.81 -1.53
CA THR A 114 2.20 -1.80 -2.38
C THR A 114 0.92 -1.55 -1.56
N MET A 115 0.78 -2.20 -0.39
CA MET A 115 -0.34 -1.95 0.52
C MET A 115 -0.33 -0.52 1.07
N GLN A 116 0.85 0.03 1.36
CA GLN A 116 0.99 1.43 1.78
C GLN A 116 0.59 2.39 0.66
N THR A 117 0.98 2.10 -0.59
CA THR A 117 0.58 2.88 -1.77
C THR A 117 -0.93 2.84 -1.96
N ALA A 118 -1.56 1.67 -1.88
CA ALA A 118 -3.01 1.52 -1.96
C ALA A 118 -3.74 2.39 -0.91
N ARG A 119 -3.25 2.41 0.33
CA ARG A 119 -3.79 3.28 1.39
C ARG A 119 -3.57 4.77 1.13
N MET A 120 -2.48 5.15 0.48
CA MET A 120 -2.24 6.56 0.10
C MET A 120 -3.20 7.03 -0.99
N LEU A 121 -3.53 6.15 -1.93
CA LEU A 121 -4.49 6.41 -2.99
C LEU A 121 -5.94 6.46 -2.47
N GLU A 122 -6.27 5.59 -1.52
CA GLU A 122 -7.61 5.49 -0.92
C GLU A 122 -7.53 5.51 0.61
N PRO A 123 -7.37 6.70 1.23
CA PRO A 123 -7.26 6.81 2.69
C PRO A 123 -8.51 6.31 3.39
N ARG A 124 -8.33 5.46 4.38
CA ARG A 124 -9.37 4.86 5.21
C ARG A 124 -8.97 4.86 6.67
N ASP A 125 -9.94 4.76 7.55
CA ASP A 125 -9.68 4.56 8.98
C ASP A 125 -8.95 3.22 9.22
N ARG A 126 -8.09 3.20 10.22
CA ARG A 126 -7.30 2.01 10.57
C ARG A 126 -8.18 0.99 11.30
N ASN A 127 -8.70 0.04 10.55
CA ASN A 127 -9.45 -1.12 11.06
C ASN A 127 -9.17 -2.37 10.21
N VAL A 128 -9.66 -3.51 10.67
CA VAL A 128 -9.45 -4.81 10.00
C VAL A 128 -10.04 -4.82 8.58
N GLY A 129 -11.22 -4.21 8.40
CA GLY A 129 -11.87 -4.13 7.08
C GLY A 129 -11.03 -3.34 6.08
N SER A 130 -10.52 -2.18 6.50
CA SER A 130 -9.59 -1.37 5.68
C SER A 130 -8.32 -2.15 5.33
N LYS A 131 -7.82 -2.97 6.26
CA LYS A 131 -6.65 -3.81 6.01
C LYS A 131 -6.90 -4.89 4.95
N LEU A 132 -8.07 -5.49 4.94
CA LEU A 132 -8.46 -6.44 3.89
C LEU A 132 -8.56 -5.76 2.51
N ILE A 133 -9.12 -4.55 2.47
CA ILE A 133 -9.18 -3.78 1.22
C ILE A 133 -7.77 -3.41 0.73
N GLU A 134 -6.85 -2.98 1.60
CA GLU A 134 -5.46 -2.73 1.23
C GLU A 134 -4.79 -3.98 0.61
N ILE A 135 -5.05 -5.17 1.17
CA ILE A 135 -4.53 -6.43 0.65
C ILE A 135 -5.06 -6.69 -0.76
N VAL A 136 -6.36 -6.55 -0.97
CA VAL A 136 -6.99 -6.74 -2.29
C VAL A 136 -6.43 -5.74 -3.29
N ARG A 137 -6.38 -4.45 -2.95
CA ARG A 137 -5.85 -3.36 -3.80
C ARG A 137 -4.36 -3.54 -4.14
N ALA A 138 -3.59 -4.16 -3.26
CA ALA A 138 -2.16 -4.39 -3.50
C ALA A 138 -1.88 -5.44 -4.59
N HIS A 139 -2.89 -6.18 -5.05
CA HIS A 139 -2.78 -7.17 -6.12
C HIS A 139 -3.22 -6.64 -7.49
N GLN A 140 -3.71 -5.42 -7.57
CA GLN A 140 -4.05 -4.70 -8.80
C GLN A 140 -2.84 -4.00 -9.41
#